data_081dcd480cd8b6e16232aae238b84c35
#
_entry.id   081dcd480cd8b6e16232aae238b84c35
#
_cell.length_a   1.000
_cell.length_b   1.000
_cell.length_c   1.000
_cell.angle_alpha   90.00
_cell.angle_beta   90.00
_cell.angle_gamma   90.00
#
_symmetry.space_group_name_H-M   'P 1'
#
loop_
_entity.id
_entity.type
_entity.pdbx_description
1 polymer ?
#
loop_
_entity_poly.entity_id
_entity_poly.type
_entity_poly.pdbx_seq_one_letter_code
_entity_poly.pdbx_strand_id
1 'polypeptide(L)'
;MGQTDRVVYVRTGVANFKPPPLWELASAGGSKTLQEFWEAGKLREIYAEEFLWAGFTRLVTETLNQGIDISRTTTINVAVSYPHEMAQMREDEVAEDFCRRLAESEYRTAFRQTPRVRFTPTHAASASGIVPFNDALADLLERDEKMSMVVAGGNTKGTNRNRPRISPAETTDIFASLVSPFDRRHAKANMLKLGAAALGRAYQHDFDLIKALERFIHAQRLYTHELARRGLSTAHITTHPDSIEDRTILHPLKLRGTGPQSMGYAGLLLATQPPPAGRAVRVVGIGCGVDASSIRDRPSHLFSQAMASAVSTALVQARLPGLGSLKVLEHHNPYPAVPLTELTVLLKALGYRGSVTQALLQNDIGVHGRMICAGRSGGAQVGHAITPTFIRLTFETFKQFLGAGGYPALDLGPDEVAYGGISSVGGHHTFDGYAILAGGRREAVATLDAALEPFDHDHFNGVTERDLEEQAALTGAVIPDGMTLGFISFQETKEGREYFAIARTPDGRDFPFVASPAFFTRLLETAYIGTPIRISPTLQAVEG
;
A
#
# COMPACT_ATOMS: atom_id res chain seq x y z
N MET A 1 -39.10 -5.65 -2.95
CA MET A 1 -38.49 -5.64 -1.62
C MET A 1 -37.26 -4.81 -1.72
N GLY A 2 -37.24 -3.63 -1.06
CA GLY A 2 -36.13 -2.71 -1.17
C GLY A 2 -34.83 -3.37 -0.69
N GLN A 3 -33.74 -3.08 -1.38
CA GLN A 3 -32.39 -3.34 -0.91
C GLN A 3 -32.28 -2.69 0.46
N THR A 4 -32.44 -3.48 1.52
CA THR A 4 -32.18 -2.99 2.88
C THR A 4 -30.73 -2.54 2.89
N ASP A 5 -30.47 -1.33 3.33
CA ASP A 5 -29.14 -0.73 3.47
C ASP A 5 -28.27 -1.63 4.36
N ARG A 6 -27.63 -2.62 3.74
CA ARG A 6 -26.72 -3.52 4.44
C ARG A 6 -25.47 -2.72 4.80
N VAL A 7 -25.09 -2.82 6.03
CA VAL A 7 -23.94 -2.11 6.57
C VAL A 7 -22.87 -3.10 7.01
N VAL A 8 -21.59 -2.73 6.84
CA VAL A 8 -20.47 -3.58 7.24
C VAL A 8 -19.62 -2.86 8.28
N TYR A 9 -19.36 -3.54 9.38
CA TYR A 9 -18.58 -3.06 10.50
C TYR A 9 -17.25 -3.83 10.58
N VAL A 10 -16.16 -3.12 10.90
CA VAL A 10 -14.93 -3.74 11.39
C VAL A 10 -15.16 -4.07 12.86
N ARG A 11 -15.10 -5.36 13.22
CA ARG A 11 -15.38 -5.85 14.59
C ARG A 11 -14.12 -5.95 15.43
N THR A 12 -13.04 -6.41 14.84
CA THR A 12 -11.73 -6.51 15.44
C THR A 12 -10.68 -6.74 14.35
N GLY A 13 -9.42 -6.72 14.72
CA GLY A 13 -8.33 -7.02 13.83
C GLY A 13 -7.03 -7.31 14.56
N VAL A 14 -6.08 -7.80 13.84
CA VAL A 14 -4.71 -8.06 14.29
C VAL A 14 -3.74 -7.62 13.21
N ALA A 15 -2.56 -7.19 13.62
CA ALA A 15 -1.44 -7.02 12.71
C ALA A 15 -0.13 -7.12 13.48
N ASN A 16 0.86 -7.74 12.88
CA ASN A 16 2.19 -7.81 13.45
C ASN A 16 3.23 -7.83 12.32
N PHE A 17 3.95 -6.72 12.20
CA PHE A 17 5.08 -6.55 11.29
C PHE A 17 6.41 -6.64 12.05
N LYS A 18 6.36 -7.22 13.23
CA LYS A 18 7.53 -7.62 14.01
C LYS A 18 7.83 -9.09 13.69
N PRO A 19 9.09 -9.51 13.76
CA PRO A 19 9.37 -10.94 13.92
C PRO A 19 8.57 -11.40 15.16
N PRO A 20 7.62 -12.34 15.02
CA PRO A 20 6.84 -12.76 16.17
C PRO A 20 7.78 -13.35 17.23
N PRO A 21 7.57 -13.08 18.52
CA PRO A 21 8.25 -13.77 19.59
C PRO A 21 8.04 -15.29 19.45
N LEU A 22 9.02 -16.09 19.86
CA LEU A 22 8.98 -17.56 19.77
C LEU A 22 7.69 -18.17 20.32
N TRP A 23 7.17 -17.61 21.42
CA TRP A 23 5.93 -18.09 22.03
C TRP A 23 4.67 -17.75 21.20
N GLU A 24 4.64 -16.64 20.46
CA GLU A 24 3.53 -16.32 19.55
C GLU A 24 3.48 -17.31 18.39
N LEU A 25 4.62 -17.71 17.86
CA LEU A 25 4.72 -18.71 16.81
C LEU A 25 4.26 -20.09 17.30
N ALA A 26 4.65 -20.47 18.49
CA ALA A 26 4.26 -21.75 19.09
C ALA A 26 2.75 -21.79 19.41
N SER A 27 2.18 -20.71 19.98
CA SER A 27 0.75 -20.62 20.27
C SER A 27 -0.14 -20.47 19.03
N ALA A 28 0.43 -19.99 17.92
CA ALA A 28 -0.27 -19.88 16.65
C ALA A 28 -0.36 -21.20 15.88
N GLY A 29 -0.02 -22.34 16.49
CA GLY A 29 0.09 -23.62 15.78
C GLY A 29 1.21 -23.62 14.76
N GLY A 30 2.14 -22.64 14.87
CA GLY A 30 3.33 -22.55 14.04
C GLY A 30 4.11 -23.85 14.09
N SER A 31 4.52 -24.33 12.93
CA SER A 31 5.31 -25.54 12.84
C SER A 31 6.61 -25.41 13.65
N LYS A 32 7.13 -26.50 14.15
CA LYS A 32 8.49 -26.57 14.72
C LYS A 32 9.52 -25.84 13.84
N THR A 33 9.25 -25.80 12.55
CA THR A 33 10.06 -25.15 11.51
C THR A 33 10.25 -23.65 11.75
N LEU A 34 9.21 -22.90 12.18
CA LEU A 34 9.36 -21.47 12.47
C LEU A 34 10.27 -21.21 13.66
N GLN A 35 10.16 -22.04 14.70
CA GLN A 35 11.05 -21.97 15.86
C GLN A 35 12.49 -22.31 15.49
N GLU A 36 12.70 -23.36 14.68
CA GLU A 36 14.01 -23.73 14.19
C GLU A 36 14.66 -22.63 13.34
N PHE A 37 13.89 -21.98 12.46
CA PHE A 37 14.38 -20.84 11.66
C PHE A 37 14.72 -19.63 12.51
N TRP A 38 13.93 -19.35 13.55
CA TRP A 38 14.21 -18.28 14.49
C TRP A 38 15.52 -18.53 15.25
N GLU A 39 15.64 -19.70 15.85
CA GLU A 39 16.83 -20.11 16.64
C GLU A 39 18.10 -20.12 15.78
N ALA A 40 17.98 -20.45 14.51
CA ALA A 40 19.07 -20.39 13.54
C ALA A 40 19.37 -18.99 13.00
N GLY A 41 18.60 -17.94 13.41
CA GLY A 41 18.72 -16.60 12.86
C GLY A 41 18.27 -16.47 11.39
N LYS A 42 17.52 -17.43 10.89
CA LYS A 42 17.14 -17.55 9.48
C LYS A 42 15.73 -17.07 9.17
N LEU A 43 15.24 -16.04 9.86
CA LEU A 43 13.89 -15.49 9.64
C LEU A 43 13.57 -15.16 8.19
N ARG A 44 14.58 -14.87 7.38
CA ARG A 44 14.42 -14.59 5.95
C ARG A 44 13.94 -15.79 5.14
N GLU A 45 14.04 -16.99 5.71
CA GLU A 45 13.68 -18.25 5.06
C GLU A 45 12.24 -18.69 5.41
N ILE A 46 11.50 -17.89 6.21
CA ILE A 46 10.09 -18.15 6.57
C ILE A 46 9.19 -17.76 5.39
N TYR A 47 8.29 -18.65 5.04
CA TYR A 47 7.36 -18.46 3.92
C TYR A 47 6.21 -17.49 4.27
N ALA A 48 5.67 -16.82 3.26
CA ALA A 48 4.55 -15.90 3.44
C ALA A 48 3.29 -16.61 3.98
N GLU A 49 3.10 -17.89 3.64
CA GLU A 49 1.99 -18.73 4.13
C GLU A 49 2.06 -18.96 5.64
N GLU A 50 3.25 -19.01 6.22
CA GLU A 50 3.39 -19.14 7.67
C GLU A 50 2.92 -17.85 8.36
N PHE A 51 3.20 -16.69 7.77
CA PHE A 51 2.66 -15.42 8.26
C PHE A 51 1.14 -15.33 8.06
N LEU A 52 0.62 -15.85 6.94
CA LEU A 52 -0.82 -15.96 6.72
C LEU A 52 -1.48 -16.80 7.81
N TRP A 53 -0.95 -17.99 8.09
CA TRP A 53 -1.47 -18.88 9.12
C TRP A 53 -1.38 -18.27 10.51
N ALA A 54 -0.25 -17.65 10.85
CA ALA A 54 -0.07 -16.94 12.12
C ALA A 54 -1.09 -15.78 12.28
N GLY A 55 -1.35 -15.04 11.20
CA GLY A 55 -2.36 -13.97 11.17
C GLY A 55 -3.77 -14.49 11.44
N PHE A 56 -4.13 -15.61 10.81
CA PHE A 56 -5.42 -16.26 11.01
C PHE A 56 -5.60 -16.73 12.46
N THR A 57 -4.66 -17.52 12.96
CA THR A 57 -4.76 -18.08 14.32
C THR A 57 -4.80 -16.99 15.37
N ARG A 58 -4.01 -15.92 15.19
CA ARG A 58 -4.04 -14.76 16.07
C ARG A 58 -5.37 -14.01 15.99
N LEU A 59 -5.94 -13.82 14.80
CA LEU A 59 -7.24 -13.18 14.64
C LEU A 59 -8.35 -13.98 15.34
N VAL A 60 -8.39 -15.29 15.16
CA VAL A 60 -9.35 -16.17 15.83
C VAL A 60 -9.20 -16.08 17.36
N THR A 61 -7.98 -16.22 17.86
CA THR A 61 -7.69 -16.14 19.31
C THR A 61 -8.12 -14.79 19.90
N GLU A 62 -7.76 -13.68 19.24
CA GLU A 62 -8.12 -12.34 19.69
C GLU A 62 -9.64 -12.13 19.70
N THR A 63 -10.32 -12.64 18.67
CA THR A 63 -11.78 -12.55 18.54
C THR A 63 -12.49 -13.32 19.66
N LEU A 64 -12.03 -14.53 19.96
CA LEU A 64 -12.58 -15.35 21.05
C LEU A 64 -12.30 -14.71 22.42
N ASN A 65 -11.11 -14.15 22.63
CA ASN A 65 -10.76 -13.44 23.87
C ASN A 65 -11.64 -12.20 24.11
N GLN A 66 -12.10 -11.56 23.04
CA GLN A 66 -13.07 -10.46 23.10
C GLN A 66 -14.53 -10.92 23.26
N GLY A 67 -14.79 -12.22 23.37
CA GLY A 67 -16.13 -12.79 23.49
C GLY A 67 -16.98 -12.65 22.22
N ILE A 68 -16.37 -12.46 21.06
CA ILE A 68 -17.10 -12.38 19.79
C ILE A 68 -17.37 -13.78 19.26
N ASP A 69 -18.64 -14.12 19.04
CA ASP A 69 -19.05 -15.39 18.46
C ASP A 69 -18.74 -15.44 16.96
N ILE A 70 -17.67 -16.13 16.59
CA ILE A 70 -17.27 -16.35 15.19
C ILE A 70 -17.88 -17.59 14.55
N SER A 71 -18.74 -18.32 15.27
CA SER A 71 -19.35 -19.55 14.74
C SER A 71 -20.13 -19.33 13.45
N ARG A 72 -20.54 -18.10 13.18
CA ARG A 72 -21.26 -17.66 11.97
C ARG A 72 -20.37 -17.13 10.85
N THR A 73 -19.06 -17.21 11.00
CA THR A 73 -18.14 -16.87 9.90
C THR A 73 -18.28 -17.90 8.79
N THR A 74 -18.60 -17.44 7.61
CA THR A 74 -18.89 -18.27 6.45
C THR A 74 -17.76 -18.23 5.42
N THR A 75 -16.98 -17.15 5.41
CA THR A 75 -15.85 -16.96 4.49
C THR A 75 -14.59 -16.48 5.19
N ILE A 76 -13.46 -16.92 4.66
CA ILE A 76 -12.12 -16.45 5.01
C ILE A 76 -11.45 -16.06 3.69
N ASN A 77 -11.28 -14.77 3.48
CA ASN A 77 -10.59 -14.22 2.32
C ASN A 77 -9.12 -14.07 2.67
N VAL A 78 -8.26 -14.79 1.96
CA VAL A 78 -6.83 -14.89 2.23
C VAL A 78 -6.01 -14.34 1.08
N ALA A 79 -4.90 -13.68 1.40
CA ALA A 79 -3.94 -13.23 0.42
C ALA A 79 -2.51 -13.35 0.96
N VAL A 80 -1.56 -13.53 0.07
CA VAL A 80 -0.14 -13.58 0.40
C VAL A 80 0.66 -12.71 -0.54
N SER A 81 1.72 -12.13 -0.02
CA SER A 81 2.67 -11.39 -0.84
C SER A 81 3.68 -12.37 -1.43
N TYR A 82 3.41 -12.78 -2.63
CA TYR A 82 4.42 -13.40 -3.46
C TYR A 82 4.88 -12.45 -4.54
N PRO A 83 6.15 -12.48 -4.86
CA PRO A 83 6.59 -12.03 -6.17
C PRO A 83 5.95 -12.96 -7.21
N HIS A 84 5.07 -12.44 -8.04
CA HIS A 84 4.30 -13.22 -9.01
C HIS A 84 5.18 -14.12 -9.90
N GLU A 85 6.36 -13.65 -10.29
CA GLU A 85 7.31 -14.41 -11.12
C GLU A 85 8.08 -15.49 -10.33
N MET A 86 7.96 -15.53 -9.00
CA MET A 86 8.66 -16.47 -8.11
C MET A 86 7.72 -17.38 -7.34
N ALA A 87 6.42 -17.13 -7.39
CA ALA A 87 5.41 -18.02 -6.85
C ALA A 87 5.30 -19.24 -7.76
N GLN A 88 6.08 -20.27 -7.47
CA GLN A 88 5.80 -21.60 -8.02
C GLN A 88 4.68 -22.32 -7.25
N MET A 89 4.18 -21.72 -6.17
CA MET A 89 2.92 -22.14 -5.59
C MET A 89 1.80 -21.55 -6.44
N ARG A 90 1.00 -22.41 -6.98
CA ARG A 90 -0.24 -22.04 -7.63
C ARG A 90 -1.18 -21.49 -6.58
N GLU A 91 -2.09 -20.62 -6.98
CA GLU A 91 -3.08 -20.00 -6.09
C GLU A 91 -3.92 -21.03 -5.33
N ASP A 92 -4.25 -22.14 -6.02
CA ASP A 92 -4.95 -23.28 -5.48
C ASP A 92 -4.14 -23.97 -4.35
N GLU A 93 -2.81 -24.11 -4.48
CA GLU A 93 -1.98 -24.75 -3.47
C GLU A 93 -1.95 -23.99 -2.13
N VAL A 94 -1.97 -22.65 -2.15
CA VAL A 94 -2.04 -21.85 -0.92
C VAL A 94 -3.39 -22.02 -0.23
N ALA A 95 -4.46 -21.98 -1.02
CA ALA A 95 -5.81 -22.20 -0.50
C ALA A 95 -5.97 -23.61 0.05
N GLU A 96 -5.45 -24.62 -0.65
CA GLU A 96 -5.48 -26.01 -0.21
C GLU A 96 -4.68 -26.23 1.08
N ASP A 97 -3.45 -25.69 1.18
CA ASP A 97 -2.63 -25.77 2.41
C ASP A 97 -3.34 -25.11 3.59
N PHE A 98 -3.95 -23.93 3.35
CA PHE A 98 -4.71 -23.22 4.38
C PHE A 98 -5.92 -24.04 4.83
N CYS A 99 -6.72 -24.61 3.90
CA CYS A 99 -7.86 -25.46 4.20
C CYS A 99 -7.44 -26.72 4.97
N ARG A 100 -6.35 -27.37 4.58
CA ARG A 100 -5.81 -28.53 5.27
C ARG A 100 -5.41 -28.19 6.71
N ARG A 101 -4.65 -27.11 6.92
CA ARG A 101 -4.25 -26.63 8.25
C ARG A 101 -5.47 -26.30 9.11
N LEU A 102 -6.49 -25.64 8.53
CA LEU A 102 -7.73 -25.34 9.24
C LEU A 102 -8.45 -26.62 9.68
N ALA A 103 -8.57 -27.61 8.80
CA ALA A 103 -9.23 -28.88 9.10
C ALA A 103 -8.54 -29.68 10.21
N GLU A 104 -7.21 -29.62 10.27
CA GLU A 104 -6.37 -30.31 11.25
C GLU A 104 -6.19 -29.54 12.57
N SER A 105 -6.60 -28.26 12.62
CA SER A 105 -6.41 -27.38 13.77
C SER A 105 -7.57 -27.44 14.77
N GLU A 106 -7.29 -27.07 16.03
CA GLU A 106 -8.31 -26.85 17.06
C GLU A 106 -9.28 -25.72 16.70
N TYR A 107 -8.85 -24.75 15.89
CA TYR A 107 -9.65 -23.61 15.45
C TYR A 107 -10.85 -24.01 14.58
N ARG A 108 -10.83 -25.21 13.99
CA ARG A 108 -11.94 -25.74 13.21
C ARG A 108 -13.23 -25.79 14.03
N THR A 109 -13.14 -26.06 15.31
CA THR A 109 -14.29 -26.17 16.22
C THR A 109 -14.94 -24.83 16.55
N ALA A 110 -14.25 -23.71 16.30
CA ALA A 110 -14.79 -22.37 16.51
C ALA A 110 -15.88 -21.99 15.48
N PHE A 111 -16.00 -22.75 14.38
CA PHE A 111 -16.95 -22.51 13.30
C PHE A 111 -18.04 -23.59 13.28
N ARG A 112 -19.30 -23.18 13.11
CA ARG A 112 -20.44 -24.15 12.97
C ARG A 112 -20.30 -24.99 11.71
N GLN A 113 -19.85 -24.36 10.64
CA GLN A 113 -19.57 -25.01 9.35
C GLN A 113 -18.14 -24.66 8.95
N THR A 114 -17.51 -25.48 8.13
CA THR A 114 -16.19 -25.14 7.58
C THR A 114 -16.32 -23.89 6.71
N PRO A 115 -15.66 -22.78 7.05
CA PRO A 115 -15.70 -21.59 6.23
C PRO A 115 -15.17 -21.88 4.82
N ARG A 116 -15.74 -21.21 3.82
CA ARG A 116 -15.17 -21.20 2.49
C ARG A 116 -13.92 -20.33 2.50
N VAL A 117 -12.80 -20.88 2.10
CA VAL A 117 -11.54 -20.14 1.92
C VAL A 117 -11.48 -19.64 0.48
N ARG A 118 -11.26 -18.32 0.32
CA ARG A 118 -11.03 -17.69 -0.98
C ARG A 118 -9.62 -17.11 -0.97
N PHE A 119 -8.84 -17.51 -1.94
CA PHE A 119 -7.54 -16.91 -2.19
C PHE A 119 -7.66 -15.81 -3.23
N THR A 120 -7.02 -14.68 -2.97
CA THR A 120 -6.99 -13.55 -3.91
C THR A 120 -5.59 -13.45 -4.52
N PRO A 121 -5.48 -13.51 -5.85
CA PRO A 121 -4.22 -13.33 -6.56
C PRO A 121 -3.59 -11.97 -6.26
N THR A 122 -2.26 -11.91 -6.26
CA THR A 122 -1.49 -10.71 -5.90
C THR A 122 -1.02 -9.90 -7.11
N HIS A 123 -1.85 -9.78 -8.14
CA HIS A 123 -1.47 -9.11 -9.40
C HIS A 123 -1.23 -7.59 -9.26
N ALA A 124 -1.83 -6.95 -8.27
CA ALA A 124 -1.76 -5.51 -8.06
C ALA A 124 -0.69 -5.09 -7.02
N ALA A 125 0.34 -5.91 -6.78
CA ALA A 125 1.38 -5.67 -5.79
C ALA A 125 0.80 -5.27 -4.42
N SER A 126 1.23 -4.10 -3.90
CA SER A 126 0.76 -3.63 -2.59
C SER A 126 -0.72 -3.23 -2.59
N ALA A 127 -1.32 -2.92 -3.74
CA ALA A 127 -2.75 -2.74 -3.86
C ALA A 127 -3.53 -4.05 -3.70
N SER A 128 -2.89 -5.20 -3.86
CA SER A 128 -3.53 -6.51 -3.66
C SER A 128 -4.18 -6.68 -2.27
N GLY A 129 -3.77 -5.92 -1.27
CA GLY A 129 -4.36 -5.97 0.07
C GLY A 129 -5.80 -5.48 0.15
N ILE A 130 -6.24 -4.61 -0.77
CA ILE A 130 -7.63 -4.13 -0.79
C ILE A 130 -8.57 -5.15 -1.43
N VAL A 131 -8.07 -6.05 -2.28
CA VAL A 131 -8.91 -7.01 -3.01
C VAL A 131 -9.59 -8.03 -2.07
N PRO A 132 -8.88 -8.77 -1.18
CA PRO A 132 -9.54 -9.67 -0.24
C PRO A 132 -10.47 -8.92 0.74
N PHE A 133 -10.19 -7.65 1.02
CA PHE A 133 -11.09 -6.81 1.80
C PHE A 133 -12.38 -6.50 1.02
N ASN A 134 -12.29 -6.16 -0.25
CA ASN A 134 -13.42 -5.96 -1.16
C ASN A 134 -14.24 -7.24 -1.34
N ASP A 135 -13.59 -8.39 -1.51
CA ASP A 135 -14.25 -9.70 -1.59
C ASP A 135 -15.07 -10.01 -0.34
N ALA A 136 -14.51 -9.69 0.84
CA ALA A 136 -15.25 -9.86 2.09
C ALA A 136 -16.44 -8.91 2.20
N LEU A 137 -16.36 -7.69 1.67
CA LEU A 137 -17.50 -6.78 1.57
C LEU A 137 -18.58 -7.33 0.63
N ALA A 138 -18.18 -7.85 -0.53
CA ALA A 138 -19.11 -8.48 -1.48
C ALA A 138 -19.83 -9.69 -0.86
N ASP A 139 -19.11 -10.56 -0.14
CA ASP A 139 -19.71 -11.69 0.56
C ASP A 139 -20.78 -11.23 1.58
N LEU A 140 -20.50 -10.15 2.33
CA LEU A 140 -21.42 -9.62 3.34
C LEU A 140 -22.62 -8.87 2.76
N LEU A 141 -22.43 -8.15 1.66
CA LEU A 141 -23.44 -7.28 1.06
C LEU A 141 -24.32 -8.03 0.05
N GLU A 142 -23.73 -8.90 -0.77
CA GLU A 142 -24.43 -9.56 -1.87
C GLU A 142 -24.95 -10.94 -1.48
N ARG A 143 -24.20 -11.70 -0.66
CA ARG A 143 -24.50 -13.11 -0.35
C ARG A 143 -25.23 -13.33 0.98
N ASP A 144 -25.65 -12.26 1.64
CA ASP A 144 -26.31 -12.30 2.95
C ASP A 144 -25.51 -13.01 4.06
N GLU A 145 -24.20 -13.02 3.94
CA GLU A 145 -23.31 -13.54 4.96
C GLU A 145 -23.31 -12.63 6.21
N LYS A 146 -23.01 -13.17 7.36
CA LYS A 146 -23.06 -12.40 8.62
C LYS A 146 -21.69 -11.94 9.08
N MET A 147 -20.69 -12.75 8.80
CA MET A 147 -19.29 -12.49 9.17
C MET A 147 -18.34 -13.02 8.09
N SER A 148 -17.31 -12.26 7.81
CA SER A 148 -16.21 -12.63 6.93
C SER A 148 -14.88 -12.24 7.56
N MET A 149 -13.87 -13.09 7.40
CA MET A 149 -12.50 -12.79 7.78
C MET A 149 -11.68 -12.42 6.57
N VAL A 150 -10.78 -11.46 6.77
CA VAL A 150 -9.74 -11.09 5.80
C VAL A 150 -8.41 -11.30 6.47
N VAL A 151 -7.52 -12.08 5.86
CA VAL A 151 -6.20 -12.34 6.42
C VAL A 151 -5.14 -12.28 5.31
N ALA A 152 -4.05 -11.58 5.57
CA ALA A 152 -2.92 -11.55 4.66
C ALA A 152 -1.60 -11.81 5.38
N GLY A 153 -0.73 -12.52 4.70
CA GLY A 153 0.65 -12.77 5.10
C GLY A 153 1.64 -12.25 4.06
N GLY A 154 2.79 -11.77 4.51
CA GLY A 154 3.80 -11.26 3.60
C GLY A 154 5.22 -11.41 4.13
N ASN A 155 6.13 -11.69 3.21
CA ASN A 155 7.56 -11.71 3.47
C ASN A 155 8.33 -11.20 2.26
N THR A 156 8.62 -9.92 2.23
CA THR A 156 9.41 -9.29 1.15
C THR A 156 10.91 -9.52 1.27
N LYS A 157 11.35 -10.11 2.38
CA LYS A 157 12.76 -10.52 2.59
C LYS A 157 12.98 -12.01 2.40
N GLY A 158 11.89 -12.75 2.20
CA GLY A 158 11.87 -14.19 2.26
C GLY A 158 12.10 -14.87 0.94
N THR A 159 11.95 -16.16 1.04
CA THR A 159 12.18 -17.10 -0.03
C THR A 159 10.91 -17.87 -0.31
N ASN A 160 10.73 -18.28 -1.53
CA ASN A 160 9.78 -19.30 -1.93
C ASN A 160 10.32 -20.69 -1.54
N ARG A 161 9.43 -21.65 -1.22
CA ARG A 161 9.80 -23.06 -0.93
C ARG A 161 10.74 -23.68 -1.94
N ASN A 162 10.68 -23.25 -3.19
CA ASN A 162 11.46 -23.80 -4.28
C ASN A 162 12.69 -22.96 -4.68
N ARG A 163 12.88 -21.79 -4.06
CA ARG A 163 14.04 -20.91 -4.29
C ARG A 163 14.56 -20.35 -2.98
N PRO A 164 15.72 -20.84 -2.52
CA PRO A 164 16.23 -20.55 -1.19
C PRO A 164 16.66 -19.09 -0.94
N ARG A 165 16.71 -18.22 -1.95
CA ARG A 165 16.99 -16.78 -1.78
C ARG A 165 16.53 -15.97 -2.97
N ILE A 166 15.81 -14.86 -2.69
CA ILE A 166 15.61 -13.77 -3.64
C ILE A 166 16.82 -12.86 -3.54
N SER A 167 17.59 -12.74 -4.60
CA SER A 167 18.68 -11.76 -4.66
C SER A 167 18.11 -10.33 -4.69
N PRO A 168 18.90 -9.30 -4.30
CA PRO A 168 18.47 -7.91 -4.48
C PRO A 168 18.11 -7.56 -5.93
N ALA A 169 18.76 -8.17 -6.91
CA ALA A 169 18.44 -8.01 -8.32
C ALA A 169 17.07 -8.60 -8.65
N GLU A 170 16.80 -9.84 -8.22
CA GLU A 170 15.49 -10.48 -8.39
C GLU A 170 14.37 -9.73 -7.67
N THR A 171 14.62 -9.16 -6.48
CA THR A 171 13.63 -8.28 -5.82
C THR A 171 13.32 -7.06 -6.67
N THR A 172 14.32 -6.51 -7.35
CA THR A 172 14.13 -5.41 -8.31
C THR A 172 13.30 -5.87 -9.50
N ASP A 173 13.53 -7.08 -10.01
CA ASP A 173 12.79 -7.66 -11.14
C ASP A 173 11.33 -7.99 -10.79
N ILE A 174 11.05 -8.38 -9.54
CA ILE A 174 9.69 -8.59 -9.04
C ILE A 174 8.86 -7.31 -9.15
N PHE A 175 9.43 -6.20 -8.70
CA PHE A 175 8.79 -4.90 -8.82
C PHE A 175 8.87 -4.35 -10.25
N ALA A 176 9.71 -4.92 -11.09
CA ALA A 176 9.81 -4.56 -12.50
C ALA A 176 8.55 -4.95 -13.29
N SER A 177 7.85 -6.02 -12.91
CA SER A 177 6.58 -6.41 -13.54
C SER A 177 5.48 -5.35 -13.40
N LEU A 178 5.62 -4.43 -12.43
CA LEU A 178 4.70 -3.33 -12.16
C LEU A 178 5.03 -2.03 -12.95
N VAL A 179 6.04 -2.10 -13.76
CA VAL A 179 6.48 -1.01 -14.63
C VAL A 179 6.37 -1.51 -16.07
N SER A 180 5.89 -0.68 -16.97
CA SER A 180 5.67 -1.10 -18.36
C SER A 180 6.92 -1.75 -18.96
N PRO A 181 6.75 -2.78 -19.81
CA PRO A 181 7.87 -3.39 -20.51
C PRO A 181 8.69 -2.38 -21.31
N PHE A 182 8.04 -1.34 -21.84
CA PHE A 182 8.70 -0.24 -22.52
C PHE A 182 9.65 0.53 -21.60
N ASP A 183 9.15 1.02 -20.47
CA ASP A 183 9.93 1.81 -19.52
C ASP A 183 11.07 0.97 -18.91
N ARG A 184 10.85 -0.32 -18.68
CA ARG A 184 11.90 -1.25 -18.24
C ARG A 184 13.00 -1.42 -19.26
N ARG A 185 12.61 -1.70 -20.50
CA ARG A 185 13.56 -2.01 -21.59
C ARG A 185 14.38 -0.78 -21.96
N HIS A 186 13.73 0.36 -22.06
CA HIS A 186 14.36 1.56 -22.64
C HIS A 186 14.97 2.48 -21.60
N ALA A 187 14.47 2.48 -20.37
CA ALA A 187 14.96 3.34 -19.32
C ALA A 187 15.51 2.56 -18.11
N LYS A 188 15.55 1.25 -18.14
CA LYS A 188 15.80 0.42 -16.95
C LYS A 188 14.98 0.92 -15.75
N ALA A 189 13.75 1.38 -16.03
CA ALA A 189 12.90 1.98 -15.02
C ALA A 189 12.45 0.93 -14.00
N ASN A 190 12.34 1.37 -12.77
CA ASN A 190 11.69 0.66 -11.68
C ASN A 190 10.87 1.66 -10.86
N MET A 191 10.08 1.20 -9.92
CA MET A 191 9.20 2.07 -9.12
C MET A 191 9.94 3.18 -8.38
N LEU A 192 11.16 2.92 -7.89
CA LEU A 192 11.96 3.94 -7.22
C LEU A 192 12.43 5.03 -8.18
N LYS A 193 12.85 4.66 -9.41
CA LYS A 193 13.23 5.61 -10.46
C LYS A 193 12.06 6.48 -10.89
N LEU A 194 10.87 5.89 -11.05
CA LEU A 194 9.66 6.64 -11.35
C LEU A 194 9.26 7.57 -10.21
N GLY A 195 9.36 7.11 -8.96
CA GLY A 195 9.13 7.93 -7.79
C GLY A 195 10.13 9.07 -7.64
N ALA A 196 11.40 8.83 -7.93
CA ALA A 196 12.43 9.88 -7.95
C ALA A 196 12.15 10.94 -9.01
N ALA A 197 11.71 10.52 -10.20
CA ALA A 197 11.32 11.41 -11.27
C ALA A 197 10.12 12.31 -10.88
N ALA A 198 9.08 11.72 -10.28
CA ALA A 198 7.94 12.46 -9.80
C ALA A 198 8.34 13.52 -8.76
N LEU A 199 9.17 13.15 -7.77
CA LEU A 199 9.69 14.09 -6.78
C LEU A 199 10.56 15.17 -7.40
N GLY A 200 11.46 14.82 -8.32
CA GLY A 200 12.31 15.77 -9.00
C GLY A 200 11.51 16.79 -9.79
N ARG A 201 10.43 16.36 -10.44
CA ARG A 201 9.49 17.25 -11.13
C ARG A 201 8.75 18.18 -10.16
N ALA A 202 8.26 17.64 -9.05
CA ALA A 202 7.61 18.45 -8.02
C ALA A 202 8.57 19.50 -7.44
N TYR A 203 9.81 19.13 -7.20
CA TYR A 203 10.86 20.01 -6.69
C TYR A 203 11.15 21.20 -7.62
N GLN A 204 11.08 21.02 -8.94
CA GLN A 204 11.29 22.11 -9.90
C GLN A 204 10.23 23.21 -9.80
N HIS A 205 9.02 22.85 -9.35
CA HIS A 205 7.90 23.78 -9.23
C HIS A 205 7.69 24.32 -7.81
N ASP A 206 8.13 23.55 -6.80
CA ASP A 206 7.95 23.91 -5.39
C ASP A 206 9.13 23.38 -4.56
N PHE A 207 10.09 24.24 -4.33
CA PHE A 207 11.32 23.92 -3.58
C PHE A 207 11.06 23.47 -2.13
N ASP A 208 10.04 24.01 -1.49
CA ASP A 208 9.73 23.71 -0.09
C ASP A 208 8.98 22.39 0.07
N LEU A 209 8.39 21.86 -1.01
CA LEU A 209 7.62 20.62 -0.99
C LEU A 209 8.44 19.43 -0.49
N ILE A 210 9.66 19.26 -1.00
CA ILE A 210 10.53 18.13 -0.59
C ILE A 210 10.85 18.21 0.90
N LYS A 211 11.19 19.40 1.40
CA LYS A 211 11.44 19.60 2.84
C LYS A 211 10.19 19.34 3.67
N ALA A 212 9.02 19.76 3.20
CA ALA A 212 7.76 19.52 3.88
C ALA A 212 7.44 18.02 3.96
N LEU A 213 7.63 17.29 2.85
CA LEU A 213 7.45 15.83 2.80
C LEU A 213 8.47 15.09 3.68
N GLU A 214 9.74 15.47 3.64
CA GLU A 214 10.77 14.87 4.50
C GLU A 214 10.42 15.04 5.99
N ARG A 215 10.02 16.25 6.40
CA ARG A 215 9.57 16.52 7.78
C ARG A 215 8.34 15.72 8.16
N PHE A 216 7.38 15.62 7.26
CA PHE A 216 6.16 14.85 7.47
C PHE A 216 6.45 13.37 7.67
N ILE A 217 7.24 12.75 6.79
CA ILE A 217 7.64 11.35 6.91
C ILE A 217 8.47 11.10 8.17
N HIS A 218 9.37 12.01 8.50
CA HIS A 218 10.17 11.92 9.71
C HIS A 218 9.30 11.97 10.98
N ALA A 219 8.32 12.88 11.02
CA ALA A 219 7.36 12.97 12.13
C ALA A 219 6.54 11.68 12.28
N GLN A 220 6.11 11.06 11.18
CA GLN A 220 5.42 9.78 11.19
C GLN A 220 6.28 8.67 11.81
N ARG A 221 7.55 8.59 11.41
CA ARG A 221 8.49 7.60 11.95
C ARG A 221 8.75 7.79 13.44
N LEU A 222 8.96 9.04 13.89
CA LEU A 222 9.14 9.35 15.31
C LEU A 222 7.92 8.97 16.12
N TYR A 223 6.74 9.34 15.67
CA TYR A 223 5.49 9.00 16.35
C TYR A 223 5.29 7.47 16.46
N THR A 224 5.51 6.76 15.37
CA THR A 224 5.36 5.30 15.36
C THR A 224 6.44 4.61 16.18
N HIS A 225 7.67 5.15 16.22
CA HIS A 225 8.73 4.68 17.12
C HIS A 225 8.32 4.81 18.60
N GLU A 226 7.72 5.95 18.98
CA GLU A 226 7.23 6.14 20.34
C GLU A 226 6.08 5.16 20.66
N LEU A 227 5.14 4.94 19.74
CA LEU A 227 4.11 3.91 19.91
C LEU A 227 4.72 2.51 20.05
N ALA A 228 5.77 2.21 19.28
CA ALA A 228 6.46 0.91 19.37
C ALA A 228 7.12 0.70 20.73
N ARG A 229 7.76 1.73 21.29
CA ARG A 229 8.33 1.69 22.63
C ARG A 229 7.28 1.41 23.72
N ARG A 230 6.07 1.89 23.51
CA ARG A 230 4.91 1.66 24.39
C ARG A 230 4.19 0.33 24.12
N GLY A 231 4.66 -0.48 23.17
CA GLY A 231 4.01 -1.73 22.76
C GLY A 231 2.72 -1.55 21.96
N LEU A 232 2.40 -0.34 21.52
CA LEU A 232 1.13 0.00 20.87
C LEU A 232 1.18 -0.10 19.33
N SER A 233 2.37 -0.02 18.73
CA SER A 233 2.55 -0.14 17.28
C SER A 233 2.53 -1.59 16.84
N THR A 234 1.92 -1.84 15.68
CA THR A 234 2.01 -3.13 14.97
C THR A 234 3.31 -3.29 14.16
N ALA A 235 4.08 -2.21 14.02
CA ALA A 235 5.35 -2.21 13.31
C ALA A 235 6.53 -2.47 14.26
N HIS A 236 7.57 -3.11 13.73
CA HIS A 236 8.82 -3.33 14.45
C HIS A 236 9.85 -2.26 14.06
N ILE A 237 10.06 -1.30 14.95
CA ILE A 237 11.04 -0.23 14.77
C ILE A 237 12.11 -0.40 15.84
N THR A 238 13.26 -0.95 15.45
CA THR A 238 14.43 -1.10 16.33
C THR A 238 15.36 0.09 16.27
N THR A 239 15.38 0.80 15.15
CA THR A 239 16.30 1.91 14.90
C THR A 239 15.58 3.24 15.14
N HIS A 240 16.17 4.10 15.98
CA HIS A 240 15.62 5.44 16.15
C HIS A 240 15.66 6.21 14.83
N PRO A 241 14.60 6.92 14.42
CA PRO A 241 14.54 7.60 13.12
C PRO A 241 15.70 8.58 12.85
N ASP A 242 16.19 9.27 13.88
CA ASP A 242 17.32 10.20 13.75
C ASP A 242 18.66 9.51 13.47
N SER A 243 18.78 8.23 13.82
CA SER A 243 20.00 7.45 13.54
C SER A 243 20.00 6.81 12.15
N ILE A 244 18.92 6.96 11.37
CA ILE A 244 18.89 6.48 9.99
C ILE A 244 19.76 7.43 9.14
N GLU A 245 20.72 6.84 8.44
CA GLU A 245 21.63 7.56 7.56
C GLU A 245 20.87 8.42 6.53
N ASP A 246 21.26 9.69 6.41
CA ASP A 246 20.72 10.61 5.40
C ASP A 246 21.43 10.43 4.05
N ARG A 247 21.44 9.20 3.55
CA ARG A 247 22.05 8.84 2.28
C ARG A 247 21.05 8.92 1.15
N THR A 248 21.45 9.54 0.06
CA THR A 248 20.73 9.47 -1.21
C THR A 248 20.85 8.07 -1.79
N ILE A 249 19.73 7.41 -2.03
CA ILE A 249 19.67 6.11 -2.73
C ILE A 249 19.43 6.28 -4.22
N LEU A 250 18.65 7.29 -4.58
CA LEU A 250 18.35 7.69 -5.95
C LEU A 250 17.84 9.14 -5.90
N HIS A 251 18.63 10.10 -6.39
CA HIS A 251 18.29 11.52 -6.26
C HIS A 251 16.89 11.84 -6.84
N PRO A 252 15.99 12.58 -6.11
CA PRO A 252 16.19 13.16 -4.77
C PRO A 252 15.75 12.23 -3.61
N LEU A 253 15.51 10.93 -3.84
CA LEU A 253 15.10 9.98 -2.82
C LEU A 253 16.24 9.67 -1.84
N LYS A 254 15.95 9.76 -0.55
CA LYS A 254 16.86 9.42 0.54
C LYS A 254 16.45 8.12 1.23
N LEU A 255 17.41 7.43 1.83
CA LEU A 255 17.18 6.19 2.59
C LEU A 255 16.18 6.43 3.73
N ARG A 256 16.29 7.54 4.45
CA ARG A 256 15.35 7.90 5.52
C ARG A 256 13.92 8.15 5.04
N GLY A 257 13.69 8.42 3.76
CA GLY A 257 12.38 8.59 3.14
C GLY A 257 11.80 7.31 2.54
N THR A 258 12.54 6.20 2.52
CA THR A 258 12.14 4.96 1.85
C THR A 258 11.84 3.87 2.88
N GLY A 259 10.67 3.24 2.76
CA GLY A 259 10.24 2.17 3.64
C GLY A 259 11.09 0.91 3.48
N PRO A 260 11.54 0.29 4.58
CA PRO A 260 12.27 -0.97 4.51
C PRO A 260 11.34 -2.11 4.11
N GLN A 261 11.88 -3.08 3.39
CA GLN A 261 11.22 -4.36 3.22
C GLN A 261 10.98 -5.03 4.57
N SER A 262 9.85 -5.70 4.73
CA SER A 262 9.41 -6.28 5.99
C SER A 262 8.75 -7.64 5.77
N MET A 263 8.43 -8.28 6.88
CA MET A 263 7.61 -9.48 6.96
C MET A 263 6.53 -9.27 8.00
N GLY A 264 5.44 -9.98 7.87
CA GLY A 264 4.37 -9.89 8.85
C GLY A 264 3.02 -10.35 8.33
N TYR A 265 2.04 -10.18 9.17
CA TYR A 265 0.65 -10.51 8.87
C TYR A 265 -0.29 -9.39 9.31
N ALA A 266 -1.48 -9.38 8.73
CA ALA A 266 -2.61 -8.61 9.20
C ALA A 266 -3.91 -9.36 8.94
N GLY A 267 -4.91 -9.15 9.80
CA GLY A 267 -6.23 -9.74 9.66
C GLY A 267 -7.32 -8.87 10.26
N LEU A 268 -8.51 -8.96 9.71
CA LEU A 268 -9.72 -8.25 10.14
C LEU A 268 -10.91 -9.22 10.20
N LEU A 269 -11.78 -9.01 11.18
CA LEU A 269 -13.11 -9.57 11.21
C LEU A 269 -14.12 -8.50 10.80
N LEU A 270 -14.86 -8.75 9.76
CA LEU A 270 -15.96 -7.92 9.26
C LEU A 270 -17.31 -8.57 9.58
N ALA A 271 -18.31 -7.78 9.89
CA ALA A 271 -19.66 -8.28 10.16
C ALA A 271 -20.76 -7.29 9.77
N THR A 272 -21.94 -7.79 9.46
CA THR A 272 -23.13 -6.96 9.20
C THR A 272 -23.79 -6.45 10.49
N GLN A 273 -23.44 -7.02 11.63
CA GLN A 273 -23.96 -6.59 12.93
C GLN A 273 -22.97 -5.64 13.62
N PRO A 274 -23.45 -4.53 14.18
CA PRO A 274 -22.61 -3.62 14.95
C PRO A 274 -22.11 -4.29 16.24
N PRO A 275 -21.08 -3.72 16.91
CA PRO A 275 -20.72 -4.14 18.24
C PRO A 275 -21.90 -3.95 19.22
N PRO A 276 -21.99 -4.74 20.31
CA PRO A 276 -23.15 -4.71 21.20
C PRO A 276 -23.33 -3.35 21.90
N ALA A 277 -22.27 -2.64 22.15
CA ALA A 277 -22.31 -1.33 22.82
C ALA A 277 -21.08 -0.48 22.46
N GLY A 278 -21.11 0.81 22.80
CA GLY A 278 -19.98 1.72 22.70
C GLY A 278 -19.80 2.33 21.30
N ARG A 279 -18.55 2.47 20.91
CA ARG A 279 -18.17 2.99 19.58
C ARG A 279 -18.18 1.87 18.55
N ALA A 280 -18.51 2.23 17.31
CA ALA A 280 -18.47 1.36 16.15
C ALA A 280 -17.60 1.96 15.04
N VAL A 281 -17.07 1.10 14.21
CA VAL A 281 -16.37 1.48 12.98
C VAL A 281 -17.03 0.79 11.81
N ARG A 282 -17.58 1.57 10.90
CA ARG A 282 -18.31 1.13 9.71
C ARG A 282 -17.49 1.39 8.45
N VAL A 283 -17.49 0.46 7.52
CA VAL A 283 -16.99 0.71 6.16
C VAL A 283 -18.07 1.47 5.41
N VAL A 284 -17.73 2.64 4.88
CA VAL A 284 -18.70 3.54 4.23
C VAL A 284 -18.36 3.86 2.78
N GLY A 285 -17.16 3.53 2.34
CA GLY A 285 -16.76 3.71 0.96
C GLY A 285 -15.55 2.85 0.60
N ILE A 286 -15.53 2.37 -0.62
CA ILE A 286 -14.40 1.66 -1.21
C ILE A 286 -14.33 1.99 -2.69
N GLY A 287 -13.13 2.14 -3.21
CA GLY A 287 -12.91 2.38 -4.62
C GLY A 287 -11.58 1.84 -5.08
N CYS A 288 -11.49 1.56 -6.35
CA CYS A 288 -10.26 1.20 -7.01
C CYS A 288 -10.07 2.02 -8.29
N GLY A 289 -8.87 2.01 -8.79
CA GLY A 289 -8.54 2.65 -10.06
C GLY A 289 -7.29 2.05 -10.67
N VAL A 290 -7.17 2.24 -11.96
CA VAL A 290 -6.06 1.78 -12.78
C VAL A 290 -5.56 2.93 -13.63
N ASP A 291 -4.25 3.03 -13.81
CA ASP A 291 -3.60 4.00 -14.68
C ASP A 291 -2.68 3.27 -15.67
N ALA A 292 -2.23 3.98 -16.68
CA ALA A 292 -1.26 3.43 -17.62
C ALA A 292 -0.01 2.96 -16.86
N SER A 293 0.48 1.76 -17.17
CA SER A 293 1.70 1.22 -16.60
C SER A 293 2.94 2.00 -17.05
N SER A 294 2.91 2.54 -18.27
CA SER A 294 3.94 3.44 -18.81
C SER A 294 3.68 4.88 -18.40
N ILE A 295 4.72 5.52 -17.87
CA ILE A 295 4.66 6.96 -17.55
C ILE A 295 4.50 7.84 -18.79
N ARG A 296 4.93 7.36 -19.94
CA ARG A 296 4.76 8.02 -21.24
C ARG A 296 3.29 8.28 -21.57
N ASP A 297 2.42 7.37 -21.15
CA ASP A 297 0.99 7.39 -21.48
C ASP A 297 0.16 8.08 -20.40
N ARG A 298 0.81 8.57 -19.33
CA ARG A 298 0.16 9.34 -18.27
C ARG A 298 0.22 10.84 -18.53
N PRO A 299 -0.82 11.57 -18.20
CA PRO A 299 -0.85 13.02 -18.37
C PRO A 299 0.14 13.75 -17.45
N SER A 300 0.52 13.14 -16.33
CA SER A 300 1.45 13.72 -15.34
C SER A 300 1.97 12.66 -14.38
N HIS A 301 3.23 12.79 -13.94
CA HIS A 301 3.78 11.98 -12.85
C HIS A 301 3.31 12.38 -11.46
N LEU A 302 2.77 13.61 -11.33
CA LEU A 302 2.30 14.15 -10.05
C LEU A 302 0.82 13.93 -9.82
N PHE A 303 0.14 13.32 -10.78
CA PHE A 303 -1.27 13.02 -10.72
C PHE A 303 -1.50 11.58 -11.18
N SER A 304 -2.18 10.81 -10.36
CA SER A 304 -2.60 9.44 -10.71
C SER A 304 -4.08 9.43 -11.01
N GLN A 305 -4.43 8.98 -12.22
CA GLN A 305 -5.82 8.72 -12.57
C GLN A 305 -6.38 7.55 -11.75
N ALA A 306 -5.54 6.54 -11.46
CA ALA A 306 -5.91 5.44 -10.59
C ALA A 306 -6.32 5.92 -9.20
N MET A 307 -5.48 6.74 -8.55
CA MET A 307 -5.78 7.30 -7.24
C MET A 307 -7.00 8.24 -7.29
N ALA A 308 -7.14 9.05 -8.34
CA ALA A 308 -8.28 9.94 -8.49
C ALA A 308 -9.60 9.16 -8.61
N SER A 309 -9.61 8.08 -9.39
CA SER A 309 -10.77 7.19 -9.51
C SER A 309 -11.10 6.52 -8.18
N ALA A 310 -10.10 5.90 -7.52
CA ALA A 310 -10.28 5.21 -6.25
C ALA A 310 -10.84 6.14 -5.16
N VAL A 311 -10.22 7.33 -4.98
CA VAL A 311 -10.65 8.34 -4.01
C VAL A 311 -12.05 8.86 -4.33
N SER A 312 -12.31 9.22 -5.59
CA SER A 312 -13.62 9.77 -5.99
C SER A 312 -14.75 8.77 -5.73
N THR A 313 -14.57 7.51 -6.13
CA THR A 313 -15.55 6.45 -5.90
C THR A 313 -15.82 6.26 -4.41
N ALA A 314 -14.77 6.14 -3.59
CA ALA A 314 -14.92 5.95 -2.15
C ALA A 314 -15.60 7.16 -1.47
N LEU A 315 -15.25 8.40 -1.87
CA LEU A 315 -15.88 9.62 -1.33
C LEU A 315 -17.37 9.73 -1.69
N VAL A 316 -17.73 9.38 -2.92
CA VAL A 316 -19.12 9.37 -3.39
C VAL A 316 -19.95 8.34 -2.60
N GLN A 317 -19.45 7.15 -2.43
CA GLN A 317 -20.11 6.09 -1.63
C GLN A 317 -20.28 6.53 -0.16
N ALA A 318 -19.24 7.11 0.42
CA ALA A 318 -19.25 7.57 1.80
C ALA A 318 -20.15 8.79 2.04
N ARG A 319 -20.58 9.48 0.97
CA ARG A 319 -21.32 10.75 1.05
C ARG A 319 -20.69 11.73 2.04
N LEU A 320 -19.34 11.84 1.95
CA LEU A 320 -18.57 12.62 2.91
C LEU A 320 -19.03 14.08 2.92
N PRO A 321 -19.40 14.66 4.08
CA PRO A 321 -19.95 16.03 4.13
C PRO A 321 -18.95 17.12 3.73
N GLY A 322 -17.65 16.80 3.79
CA GLY A 322 -16.58 17.74 3.42
C GLY A 322 -15.26 17.43 4.11
N LEU A 323 -14.24 18.22 3.81
CA LEU A 323 -12.86 18.03 4.31
C LEU A 323 -12.79 17.96 5.84
N GLY A 324 -13.57 18.78 6.55
CA GLY A 324 -13.58 18.81 8.02
C GLY A 324 -14.03 17.51 8.69
N SER A 325 -14.72 16.63 7.97
CA SER A 325 -15.19 15.34 8.48
C SER A 325 -14.12 14.25 8.40
N LEU A 326 -13.14 14.37 7.50
CA LEU A 326 -12.01 13.46 7.41
C LEU A 326 -11.00 13.79 8.52
N LYS A 327 -10.90 12.92 9.52
CA LYS A 327 -10.04 13.14 10.70
C LYS A 327 -8.78 12.28 10.71
N VAL A 328 -8.79 11.17 9.99
CA VAL A 328 -7.67 10.22 9.90
C VAL A 328 -7.33 9.98 8.44
N LEU A 329 -6.04 9.88 8.16
CA LEU A 329 -5.51 9.42 6.90
C LEU A 329 -4.36 8.45 7.14
N GLU A 330 -4.56 7.20 6.80
CA GLU A 330 -3.51 6.19 6.80
C GLU A 330 -3.14 5.87 5.37
N HIS A 331 -1.96 6.28 4.97
CA HIS A 331 -1.53 6.17 3.60
C HIS A 331 -0.42 5.15 3.39
N HIS A 332 -0.49 4.51 2.24
CA HIS A 332 0.56 3.63 1.76
C HIS A 332 1.71 4.47 1.22
N ASN A 333 2.77 4.61 2.00
CA ASN A 333 3.87 5.54 1.74
C ASN A 333 5.24 4.84 1.67
N PRO A 334 5.51 3.93 0.75
CA PRO A 334 6.80 3.25 0.66
C PRO A 334 7.96 4.21 0.33
N TYR A 335 7.68 5.33 -0.31
CA TYR A 335 8.61 6.43 -0.60
C TYR A 335 7.83 7.74 -0.82
N PRO A 336 8.46 8.92 -0.71
CA PRO A 336 7.77 10.23 -0.61
C PRO A 336 6.87 10.62 -1.79
N ALA A 337 7.13 10.10 -2.99
CA ALA A 337 6.29 10.40 -4.16
C ALA A 337 4.86 9.86 -4.01
N VAL A 338 4.67 8.73 -3.31
CA VAL A 338 3.36 8.12 -3.14
C VAL A 338 2.42 9.01 -2.32
N PRO A 339 2.76 9.42 -1.08
CA PRO A 339 1.90 10.34 -0.35
C PRO A 339 1.75 11.70 -1.01
N LEU A 340 2.73 12.17 -1.78
CA LEU A 340 2.58 13.40 -2.55
C LEU A 340 1.43 13.31 -3.56
N THR A 341 1.41 12.26 -4.35
CA THR A 341 0.36 12.03 -5.35
C THR A 341 -1.00 11.84 -4.68
N GLU A 342 -1.08 11.03 -3.63
CA GLU A 342 -2.30 10.81 -2.87
C GLU A 342 -2.84 12.11 -2.27
N LEU A 343 -2.01 12.88 -1.58
CA LEU A 343 -2.42 14.15 -0.97
C LEU A 343 -2.84 15.17 -2.04
N THR A 344 -2.18 15.19 -3.20
CA THR A 344 -2.56 16.07 -4.31
C THR A 344 -3.97 15.76 -4.80
N VAL A 345 -4.29 14.49 -4.98
CA VAL A 345 -5.62 14.03 -5.41
C VAL A 345 -6.66 14.30 -4.31
N LEU A 346 -6.38 13.85 -3.10
CA LEU A 346 -7.31 13.92 -1.97
C LEU A 346 -7.69 15.37 -1.61
N LEU A 347 -6.70 16.24 -1.48
CA LEU A 347 -6.93 17.64 -1.14
C LEU A 347 -7.77 18.37 -2.21
N LYS A 348 -7.49 18.07 -3.48
CA LYS A 348 -8.29 18.59 -4.60
C LYS A 348 -9.73 18.07 -4.55
N ALA A 349 -9.92 16.77 -4.34
CA ALA A 349 -11.25 16.14 -4.27
C ALA A 349 -12.08 16.70 -3.09
N LEU A 350 -11.44 17.02 -1.97
CA LEU A 350 -12.08 17.58 -0.78
C LEU A 350 -12.19 19.11 -0.77
N GLY A 351 -11.78 19.79 -1.85
CA GLY A 351 -11.93 21.24 -1.99
C GLY A 351 -10.96 22.06 -1.12
N TYR A 352 -9.81 21.51 -0.73
CA TYR A 352 -8.78 22.28 -0.04
C TYR A 352 -8.19 23.35 -0.95
N ARG A 353 -8.14 24.61 -0.46
CA ARG A 353 -7.74 25.77 -1.28
C ARG A 353 -6.23 26.01 -1.35
N GLY A 354 -5.46 25.34 -0.49
CA GLY A 354 -4.00 25.46 -0.45
C GLY A 354 -3.28 24.39 -1.27
N SER A 355 -1.95 24.48 -1.33
CA SER A 355 -1.11 23.41 -1.87
C SER A 355 -0.83 22.32 -0.83
N VAL A 356 -0.34 21.16 -1.29
CA VAL A 356 0.17 20.09 -0.41
C VAL A 356 1.26 20.64 0.53
N THR A 357 2.18 21.44 -0.01
CA THR A 357 3.25 22.08 0.77
C THR A 357 2.69 22.93 1.90
N GLN A 358 1.69 23.76 1.61
CA GLN A 358 1.03 24.58 2.64
C GLN A 358 0.35 23.71 3.71
N ALA A 359 -0.39 22.67 3.30
CA ALA A 359 -1.06 21.76 4.23
C ALA A 359 -0.09 21.09 5.19
N LEU A 360 1.09 20.67 4.71
CA LEU A 360 2.13 20.04 5.50
C LEU A 360 2.87 21.04 6.40
N LEU A 361 3.29 22.20 5.87
CA LEU A 361 4.03 23.22 6.63
C LEU A 361 3.19 23.88 7.72
N GLN A 362 1.89 24.07 7.47
CA GLN A 362 0.96 24.63 8.43
C GLN A 362 0.44 23.59 9.43
N ASN A 363 0.87 22.33 9.28
CA ASN A 363 0.38 21.18 10.05
C ASN A 363 -1.16 21.03 9.99
N ASP A 364 -1.78 21.35 8.88
CA ASP A 364 -3.17 20.99 8.63
C ASP A 364 -3.31 19.48 8.47
N ILE A 365 -2.30 18.86 7.83
CA ILE A 365 -2.13 17.40 7.70
C ILE A 365 -0.82 17.00 8.37
N GLY A 366 -0.88 16.06 9.29
CA GLY A 366 0.29 15.58 10.03
C GLY A 366 -0.09 14.56 11.10
N VAL A 367 0.87 13.98 11.80
CA VAL A 367 0.60 13.02 12.90
C VAL A 367 -0.26 13.64 14.02
N HIS A 368 -0.17 14.96 14.17
CA HIS A 368 -1.02 15.80 15.01
C HIS A 368 -1.61 16.94 14.17
N GLY A 369 -2.07 16.61 12.94
CA GLY A 369 -2.61 17.62 12.04
C GLY A 369 -3.85 18.31 12.60
N ARG A 370 -3.96 19.62 12.37
CA ARG A 370 -5.11 20.42 12.84
C ARG A 370 -6.43 20.00 12.19
N MET A 371 -6.38 19.55 10.96
CA MET A 371 -7.53 19.07 10.19
C MET A 371 -7.54 17.55 10.12
N ILE A 372 -6.42 16.93 9.72
CA ILE A 372 -6.30 15.51 9.49
C ILE A 372 -5.08 14.95 10.21
N CYS A 373 -5.29 13.99 11.11
CA CYS A 373 -4.23 13.17 11.66
C CYS A 373 -3.78 12.15 10.62
N ALA A 374 -2.57 12.32 10.09
CA ALA A 374 -2.10 11.51 8.97
C ALA A 374 -0.87 10.68 9.30
N GLY A 375 -0.89 9.39 8.91
CA GLY A 375 0.23 8.47 8.97
C GLY A 375 0.69 8.13 10.39
N ARG A 376 -0.22 8.07 11.35
CA ARG A 376 0.08 7.69 12.75
C ARG A 376 0.58 6.26 12.88
N SER A 377 0.20 5.39 11.95
CA SER A 377 0.72 4.02 11.87
C SER A 377 2.13 3.93 11.29
N GLY A 378 2.65 5.04 10.73
CA GLY A 378 3.90 5.07 9.98
C GLY A 378 3.80 4.52 8.55
N GLY A 379 2.64 4.03 8.14
CA GLY A 379 2.46 3.49 6.79
C GLY A 379 3.48 2.40 6.44
N ALA A 380 3.87 2.32 5.18
CA ALA A 380 4.93 1.43 4.70
C ALA A 380 6.34 1.89 5.11
N GLN A 381 6.51 3.12 5.63
CA GLN A 381 7.79 3.67 6.08
C GLN A 381 8.42 2.91 7.26
N VAL A 382 7.61 2.20 8.04
CA VAL A 382 8.06 1.44 9.20
C VAL A 382 8.09 -0.06 8.96
N GLY A 383 7.81 -0.48 7.75
CA GLY A 383 7.84 -1.86 7.30
C GLY A 383 6.83 -2.11 6.19
N HIS A 384 7.31 -2.58 5.06
CA HIS A 384 6.50 -2.85 3.86
C HIS A 384 6.48 -4.34 3.56
N ALA A 385 5.43 -5.02 3.99
CA ALA A 385 5.20 -6.44 3.73
C ALA A 385 4.28 -6.67 2.52
N ILE A 386 4.09 -5.65 1.69
CA ILE A 386 3.24 -5.62 0.48
C ILE A 386 1.76 -5.84 0.85
N THR A 387 1.17 -6.97 0.50
CA THR A 387 -0.27 -7.26 0.63
C THR A 387 -0.86 -7.00 2.01
N PRO A 388 -0.27 -7.43 3.14
CA PRO A 388 -0.86 -7.16 4.45
C PRO A 388 -0.80 -5.69 4.88
N THR A 389 -0.10 -4.81 4.13
CA THR A 389 0.05 -3.41 4.53
C THR A 389 -1.29 -2.68 4.56
N PHE A 390 -2.14 -2.81 3.55
CA PHE A 390 -3.47 -2.18 3.54
C PHE A 390 -4.35 -2.64 4.70
N ILE A 391 -4.38 -3.95 4.96
CA ILE A 391 -5.17 -4.54 6.06
C ILE A 391 -4.66 -4.02 7.42
N ARG A 392 -3.34 -3.89 7.58
CA ARG A 392 -2.73 -3.28 8.76
C ARG A 392 -3.17 -1.81 8.93
N LEU A 393 -3.13 -1.01 7.87
CA LEU A 393 -3.56 0.39 7.91
C LEU A 393 -5.03 0.52 8.29
N THR A 394 -5.87 -0.37 7.78
CA THR A 394 -7.30 -0.45 8.15
C THR A 394 -7.46 -0.76 9.64
N PHE A 395 -6.68 -1.71 10.18
CA PHE A 395 -6.68 -2.01 11.60
C PHE A 395 -6.14 -0.85 12.46
N GLU A 396 -5.10 -0.16 12.02
CA GLU A 396 -4.58 1.02 12.72
C GLU A 396 -5.61 2.17 12.74
N THR A 397 -6.34 2.38 11.65
CA THR A 397 -7.46 3.34 11.60
C THR A 397 -8.57 2.95 12.57
N PHE A 398 -8.94 1.66 12.61
CA PHE A 398 -9.91 1.13 13.57
C PHE A 398 -9.48 1.40 15.03
N LYS A 399 -8.21 1.17 15.38
CA LYS A 399 -7.69 1.47 16.74
C LYS A 399 -7.79 2.95 17.08
N GLN A 400 -7.52 3.85 16.14
CA GLN A 400 -7.60 5.29 16.36
C GLN A 400 -9.04 5.74 16.69
N PHE A 401 -10.05 5.15 16.07
CA PHE A 401 -11.44 5.47 16.38
C PHE A 401 -11.88 4.96 17.74
N LEU A 402 -11.38 3.80 18.15
CA LEU A 402 -11.83 3.13 19.38
C LEU A 402 -10.94 3.43 20.60
N GLY A 403 -9.69 3.86 20.43
CA GLY A 403 -8.69 3.86 21.48
C GLY A 403 -8.34 2.46 21.97
N ALA A 404 -8.51 1.46 21.11
CA ALA A 404 -8.33 0.06 21.47
C ALA A 404 -6.89 -0.25 21.88
N GLY A 405 -6.75 -1.04 22.98
CA GLY A 405 -5.46 -1.45 23.49
C GLY A 405 -4.57 -0.29 24.01
N GLY A 406 -5.16 0.86 24.39
CA GLY A 406 -4.42 2.02 24.85
C GLY A 406 -3.81 2.87 23.72
N TYR A 407 -4.17 2.58 22.47
CA TYR A 407 -3.80 3.41 21.33
C TYR A 407 -4.40 4.82 21.47
N PRO A 408 -3.69 5.90 21.13
CA PRO A 408 -4.23 7.24 21.20
C PRO A 408 -5.48 7.39 20.34
N ALA A 409 -6.65 7.44 20.98
CA ALA A 409 -7.92 7.66 20.31
C ALA A 409 -8.00 9.07 19.74
N LEU A 410 -8.86 9.24 18.73
CA LEU A 410 -9.35 10.56 18.37
C LEU A 410 -10.24 11.10 19.49
N ASP A 411 -10.06 12.39 19.78
CA ASP A 411 -10.96 13.11 20.68
C ASP A 411 -12.23 13.44 19.89
N LEU A 412 -13.23 12.57 19.98
CA LEU A 412 -14.52 12.72 19.35
C LEU A 412 -15.58 13.06 20.38
N GLY A 413 -16.34 14.08 20.11
CA GLY A 413 -17.53 14.40 20.87
C GLY A 413 -18.53 13.22 20.92
N PRO A 414 -19.50 13.25 21.85
CA PRO A 414 -20.41 12.12 22.09
C PRO A 414 -21.22 11.73 20.86
N ASP A 415 -21.58 12.67 20.01
CA ASP A 415 -22.38 12.43 18.79
C ASP A 415 -21.60 12.69 17.50
N GLU A 416 -20.30 12.93 17.62
CA GLU A 416 -19.43 13.16 16.48
C GLU A 416 -19.11 11.87 15.74
N VAL A 417 -19.28 11.90 14.42
CA VAL A 417 -18.78 10.87 13.50
C VAL A 417 -17.58 11.43 12.76
N ALA A 418 -16.48 10.73 12.83
CA ALA A 418 -15.26 11.03 12.08
C ALA A 418 -15.03 10.00 11.00
N TYR A 419 -14.41 10.45 9.91
CA TYR A 419 -14.06 9.58 8.79
C TYR A 419 -12.54 9.38 8.73
N GLY A 420 -12.15 8.19 8.29
CA GLY A 420 -10.74 7.82 8.07
C GLY A 420 -10.53 7.26 6.67
N GLY A 421 -9.61 7.85 5.93
CA GLY A 421 -9.19 7.38 4.62
C GLY A 421 -7.99 6.44 4.72
N ILE A 422 -7.98 5.38 3.92
CA ILE A 422 -6.91 4.40 3.85
C ILE A 422 -6.58 4.13 2.39
N SER A 423 -5.32 4.33 2.00
CA SER A 423 -4.87 4.04 0.64
C SER A 423 -4.15 2.71 0.51
N SER A 424 -4.20 2.16 -0.69
CA SER A 424 -3.45 0.99 -1.13
C SER A 424 -2.91 1.27 -2.52
N VAL A 425 -1.59 1.18 -2.69
CA VAL A 425 -0.92 1.58 -3.94
C VAL A 425 -0.10 0.44 -4.50
N GLY A 426 -0.33 0.10 -5.74
CA GLY A 426 0.41 -0.91 -6.49
C GLY A 426 1.22 -0.29 -7.63
N GLY A 427 2.49 -0.69 -7.71
CA GLY A 427 3.40 -0.08 -8.67
C GLY A 427 3.75 1.36 -8.30
N HIS A 428 3.94 2.19 -9.33
CA HIS A 428 3.97 3.65 -9.16
C HIS A 428 2.61 4.20 -9.57
N HIS A 429 1.58 3.95 -8.73
CA HIS A 429 0.18 4.32 -9.00
C HIS A 429 -0.41 3.69 -10.27
N THR A 430 0.03 2.48 -10.62
CA THR A 430 -0.58 1.71 -11.70
C THR A 430 -1.91 1.13 -11.26
N PHE A 431 -1.96 0.70 -10.00
CA PHE A 431 -3.15 0.19 -9.32
C PHE A 431 -3.32 0.91 -8.01
N ASP A 432 -4.44 1.54 -7.80
CA ASP A 432 -4.72 2.20 -6.54
C ASP A 432 -6.06 1.75 -5.97
N GLY A 433 -6.10 1.64 -4.65
CA GLY A 433 -7.31 1.39 -3.92
C GLY A 433 -7.46 2.40 -2.78
N TYR A 434 -8.69 2.71 -2.44
CA TYR A 434 -9.00 3.63 -1.36
C TYR A 434 -10.23 3.16 -0.60
N ALA A 435 -10.15 3.13 0.73
CA ALA A 435 -11.29 2.82 1.58
C ALA A 435 -11.56 3.96 2.56
N ILE A 436 -12.83 4.12 2.93
CA ILE A 436 -13.27 5.08 3.93
C ILE A 436 -13.99 4.34 5.05
N LEU A 437 -13.52 4.53 6.26
CA LEU A 437 -14.17 4.11 7.48
C LEU A 437 -14.82 5.29 8.17
N ALA A 438 -15.98 5.06 8.80
CA ALA A 438 -16.62 6.01 9.71
C ALA A 438 -16.55 5.45 11.14
N GLY A 439 -16.08 6.25 12.07
CA GLY A 439 -15.98 5.88 13.48
C GLY A 439 -16.70 6.86 14.39
N GLY A 440 -17.39 6.38 15.42
CA GLY A 440 -18.15 7.19 16.36
C GLY A 440 -19.01 6.31 17.27
N ARG A 441 -20.00 6.92 17.94
CA ARG A 441 -21.01 6.14 18.68
C ARG A 441 -21.76 5.22 17.72
N ARG A 442 -22.05 4.01 18.20
CA ARG A 442 -22.71 2.97 17.40
C ARG A 442 -23.98 3.47 16.72
N GLU A 443 -24.84 4.16 17.45
CA GLU A 443 -26.11 4.67 16.97
C GLU A 443 -25.91 5.71 15.85
N ALA A 444 -24.97 6.64 16.01
CA ALA A 444 -24.66 7.65 15.00
C ALA A 444 -24.05 7.03 13.73
N VAL A 445 -23.15 6.06 13.89
CA VAL A 445 -22.51 5.38 12.75
C VAL A 445 -23.51 4.49 12.02
N ALA A 446 -24.47 3.86 12.72
CA ALA A 446 -25.48 2.99 12.13
C ALA A 446 -26.44 3.74 11.20
N THR A 447 -26.71 5.02 11.48
CA THR A 447 -27.66 5.85 10.71
C THR A 447 -27.03 6.62 9.56
N LEU A 448 -25.72 6.45 9.31
CA LEU A 448 -25.05 7.12 8.20
C LEU A 448 -25.67 6.69 6.87
N ASP A 449 -25.99 7.69 6.07
CA ASP A 449 -26.39 7.51 4.68
C ASP A 449 -25.14 7.30 3.81
N ALA A 450 -24.78 6.02 3.59
CA ALA A 450 -23.64 5.64 2.77
C ALA A 450 -24.08 4.52 1.82
N ALA A 451 -23.66 4.61 0.57
CA ALA A 451 -24.00 3.66 -0.50
C ALA A 451 -22.78 2.78 -0.82
N LEU A 452 -22.38 1.95 0.16
CA LEU A 452 -21.22 1.06 0.00
C LEU A 452 -21.47 0.01 -1.08
N GLU A 453 -20.63 -0.01 -2.10
CA GLU A 453 -20.67 -0.93 -3.23
C GLU A 453 -19.27 -1.51 -3.47
N PRO A 454 -19.09 -2.84 -3.39
CA PRO A 454 -17.86 -3.49 -3.76
C PRO A 454 -17.49 -3.22 -5.23
N PHE A 455 -16.21 -3.15 -5.53
CA PHE A 455 -15.75 -2.97 -6.91
C PHE A 455 -15.47 -4.32 -7.58
N ASP A 456 -15.58 -4.33 -8.90
CA ASP A 456 -15.15 -5.45 -9.73
C ASP A 456 -13.62 -5.41 -9.88
N HIS A 457 -12.92 -6.39 -9.33
CA HIS A 457 -11.47 -6.46 -9.35
C HIS A 457 -10.88 -6.98 -10.68
N ASP A 458 -11.71 -7.48 -11.60
CA ASP A 458 -11.26 -7.85 -12.93
C ASP A 458 -10.67 -6.66 -13.70
N HIS A 459 -10.99 -5.43 -13.28
CA HIS A 459 -10.30 -4.24 -13.76
C HIS A 459 -8.78 -4.28 -13.61
N PHE A 460 -8.26 -4.94 -12.57
CA PHE A 460 -6.83 -5.11 -12.39
C PHE A 460 -6.20 -6.06 -13.41
N ASN A 461 -6.97 -7.02 -13.93
CA ASN A 461 -6.50 -7.98 -14.93
C ASN A 461 -6.35 -7.34 -16.32
N GLY A 462 -7.19 -6.37 -16.66
CA GLY A 462 -7.16 -5.69 -17.97
C GLY A 462 -5.89 -4.88 -18.26
N VAL A 463 -5.13 -4.50 -17.22
CA VAL A 463 -3.83 -3.81 -17.40
C VAL A 463 -2.76 -4.78 -17.88
N THR A 464 -2.75 -5.99 -17.34
CA THR A 464 -1.77 -7.02 -17.71
C THR A 464 -1.93 -7.42 -19.18
N GLU A 465 -3.16 -7.50 -19.67
CA GLU A 465 -3.44 -7.79 -21.09
C GLU A 465 -2.98 -6.66 -22.01
N ARG A 466 -3.25 -5.40 -21.64
CA ARG A 466 -2.73 -4.23 -22.39
C ARG A 466 -1.21 -4.18 -22.42
N ASP A 467 -0.54 -4.47 -21.31
CA ASP A 467 0.92 -4.50 -21.26
C ASP A 467 1.49 -5.57 -22.19
N LEU A 468 0.83 -6.71 -22.34
CA LEU A 468 1.22 -7.76 -23.28
C LEU A 468 0.98 -7.35 -24.74
N GLU A 469 -0.14 -6.67 -25.03
CA GLU A 469 -0.42 -6.13 -26.37
C GLU A 469 0.55 -5.01 -26.74
N GLU A 470 0.85 -4.11 -25.82
CA GLU A 470 1.86 -3.07 -25.99
C GLU A 470 3.26 -3.64 -26.20
N GLN A 471 3.62 -4.71 -25.49
CA GLN A 471 4.88 -5.40 -25.69
C GLN A 471 5.03 -5.95 -27.13
N ALA A 472 3.93 -6.42 -27.73
CA ALA A 472 3.90 -6.86 -29.11
C ALA A 472 3.99 -5.69 -30.12
N ALA A 473 3.40 -4.54 -29.79
CA ALA A 473 3.43 -3.34 -30.62
C ALA A 473 4.74 -2.55 -30.57
N LEU A 474 5.58 -2.77 -29.55
CA LEU A 474 6.79 -1.99 -29.25
C LEU A 474 7.96 -2.20 -30.23
N THR A 475 7.88 -3.15 -31.14
CA THR A 475 8.92 -3.34 -32.18
C THR A 475 9.01 -2.20 -33.19
N GLY A 476 8.06 -1.25 -33.16
CA GLY A 476 7.98 -0.11 -34.08
C GLY A 476 7.77 1.26 -33.42
N ALA A 477 8.03 1.40 -32.12
CA ALA A 477 7.81 2.67 -31.42
C ALA A 477 8.65 3.81 -32.02
N VAL A 478 7.99 4.83 -32.55
CA VAL A 478 8.64 6.04 -33.07
C VAL A 478 9.09 6.88 -31.88
N ILE A 479 10.39 7.20 -31.84
CA ILE A 479 10.94 8.15 -30.87
C ILE A 479 10.60 9.56 -31.35
N PRO A 480 9.91 10.39 -30.55
CA PRO A 480 9.54 11.73 -30.97
C PRO A 480 10.76 12.62 -31.17
N ASP A 481 10.74 13.46 -32.19
CA ASP A 481 11.70 14.55 -32.37
C ASP A 481 11.34 15.76 -31.49
N GLY A 482 12.32 16.65 -31.30
CA GLY A 482 12.11 17.92 -30.59
C GLY A 482 11.88 17.78 -29.09
N MET A 483 12.38 16.71 -28.48
CA MET A 483 12.32 16.51 -27.04
C MET A 483 13.27 17.46 -26.29
N THR A 484 12.88 17.79 -25.06
CA THR A 484 13.73 18.55 -24.14
C THR A 484 14.00 17.74 -22.86
N LEU A 485 15.12 18.00 -22.20
CA LEU A 485 15.43 17.37 -20.92
C LEU A 485 14.44 17.85 -19.84
N GLY A 486 13.66 16.94 -19.31
CA GLY A 486 12.67 17.21 -18.27
C GLY A 486 13.15 16.93 -16.86
N PHE A 487 14.00 15.93 -16.69
CA PHE A 487 14.53 15.52 -15.40
C PHE A 487 15.74 14.60 -15.57
N ILE A 488 16.66 14.66 -14.61
CA ILE A 488 17.81 13.77 -14.53
C ILE A 488 18.03 13.32 -13.07
N SER A 489 18.33 12.05 -12.90
CA SER A 489 18.66 11.43 -11.62
C SER A 489 19.84 10.48 -11.76
N PHE A 490 20.44 10.10 -10.65
CA PHE A 490 21.50 9.11 -10.64
C PHE A 490 21.43 8.22 -9.40
N GLN A 491 21.97 7.02 -9.53
CA GLN A 491 22.16 6.06 -8.45
C GLN A 491 23.65 5.72 -8.38
N GLU A 492 24.21 5.75 -7.18
CA GLU A 492 25.56 5.22 -6.95
C GLU A 492 25.49 3.69 -6.95
N THR A 493 26.29 3.05 -7.78
CA THR A 493 26.44 1.59 -7.85
C THR A 493 27.89 1.20 -7.58
N LYS A 494 28.17 -0.09 -7.44
CA LYS A 494 29.55 -0.59 -7.31
C LYS A 494 30.40 -0.33 -8.56
N GLU A 495 29.76 -0.15 -9.70
CA GLU A 495 30.38 0.06 -11.02
C GLU A 495 30.47 1.55 -11.38
N GLY A 496 30.00 2.46 -10.52
CA GLY A 496 29.95 3.89 -10.74
C GLY A 496 28.52 4.44 -10.69
N ARG A 497 28.30 5.57 -11.37
CA ARG A 497 26.95 6.18 -11.43
C ARG A 497 26.14 5.62 -12.58
N GLU A 498 24.94 5.16 -12.27
CA GLU A 498 23.91 4.88 -13.26
C GLU A 498 22.94 6.06 -13.32
N TYR A 499 22.73 6.61 -14.51
CA TYR A 499 21.86 7.76 -14.72
C TYR A 499 20.52 7.33 -15.31
N PHE A 500 19.47 7.99 -14.83
CA PHE A 500 18.12 7.87 -15.32
C PHE A 500 17.59 9.27 -15.63
N ALA A 501 16.96 9.44 -16.76
CA ALA A 501 16.43 10.73 -17.16
C ALA A 501 15.05 10.61 -17.81
N ILE A 502 14.34 11.73 -17.80
CA ILE A 502 13.07 11.92 -18.49
C ILE A 502 13.23 13.06 -19.48
N ALA A 503 12.92 12.78 -20.73
CA ALA A 503 12.70 13.77 -21.76
C ALA A 503 11.24 14.20 -21.78
N ARG A 504 10.98 15.44 -22.13
CA ARG A 504 9.65 15.95 -22.41
C ARG A 504 9.45 16.06 -23.90
N THR A 505 8.41 15.44 -24.39
CA THR A 505 7.99 15.56 -25.79
C THR A 505 7.35 16.93 -26.06
N PRO A 506 7.26 17.39 -27.32
CA PRO A 506 6.63 18.67 -27.67
C PRO A 506 5.16 18.76 -27.23
N ASP A 507 4.44 17.63 -27.19
CA ASP A 507 3.06 17.53 -26.71
C ASP A 507 2.96 17.39 -25.17
N GLY A 508 4.09 17.53 -24.44
CA GLY A 508 4.13 17.60 -22.99
C GLY A 508 4.19 16.27 -22.26
N ARG A 509 4.26 15.14 -22.96
CA ARG A 509 4.41 13.81 -22.35
C ARG A 509 5.84 13.58 -21.88
N ASP A 510 5.98 12.70 -20.93
CA ASP A 510 7.27 12.34 -20.35
C ASP A 510 7.78 11.03 -20.97
N PHE A 511 9.01 11.02 -21.42
CA PHE A 511 9.66 9.90 -22.10
C PHE A 511 10.90 9.48 -21.31
N PRO A 512 10.90 8.32 -20.64
CA PRO A 512 12.05 7.87 -19.86
C PRO A 512 13.16 7.33 -20.75
N PHE A 513 14.41 7.61 -20.41
CA PHE A 513 15.57 7.12 -21.14
C PHE A 513 16.81 6.94 -20.26
N VAL A 514 17.78 6.18 -20.76
CA VAL A 514 19.11 6.02 -20.18
C VAL A 514 20.12 6.61 -21.16
N ALA A 515 21.13 7.29 -20.63
CA ALA A 515 22.22 7.77 -21.45
C ALA A 515 23.58 7.33 -20.87
N SER A 516 24.63 7.44 -21.70
CA SER A 516 25.97 7.11 -21.23
C SER A 516 26.42 8.02 -20.10
N PRO A 517 27.25 7.57 -19.16
CA PRO A 517 27.82 8.43 -18.13
C PRO A 517 28.51 9.67 -18.68
N ALA A 518 29.22 9.56 -19.81
CA ALA A 518 29.90 10.67 -20.47
C ALA A 518 28.91 11.73 -20.96
N PHE A 519 27.79 11.33 -21.53
CA PHE A 519 26.72 12.25 -21.94
C PHE A 519 26.15 13.00 -20.73
N PHE A 520 25.85 12.29 -19.64
CA PHE A 520 25.32 12.91 -18.43
C PHE A 520 26.32 13.82 -17.72
N THR A 521 27.59 13.48 -17.70
CA THR A 521 28.63 14.38 -17.15
C THR A 521 28.65 15.71 -17.90
N ARG A 522 28.61 15.67 -19.23
CA ARG A 522 28.50 16.88 -20.05
C ARG A 522 27.20 17.65 -19.80
N LEU A 523 26.06 16.94 -19.71
CA LEU A 523 24.78 17.58 -19.39
C LEU A 523 24.82 18.30 -18.04
N LEU A 524 25.40 17.69 -17.01
CA LEU A 524 25.53 18.33 -15.69
C LEU A 524 26.44 19.56 -15.68
N GLU A 525 27.41 19.61 -16.59
CA GLU A 525 28.31 20.75 -16.74
C GLU A 525 27.73 21.89 -17.58
N THR A 526 26.85 21.58 -18.54
CA THR A 526 26.44 22.53 -19.59
C THR A 526 24.94 22.69 -19.76
N ALA A 527 24.12 21.75 -19.27
CA ALA A 527 22.71 21.68 -19.60
C ALA A 527 21.80 22.09 -18.46
N TYR A 528 20.78 22.84 -18.83
CA TYR A 528 19.64 23.14 -17.99
C TYR A 528 18.48 22.21 -18.33
N ILE A 529 17.59 21.99 -17.37
CA ILE A 529 16.26 21.47 -17.65
C ILE A 529 15.63 22.29 -18.78
N GLY A 530 15.10 21.61 -19.80
CA GLY A 530 14.60 22.26 -21.02
C GLY A 530 15.57 22.25 -22.18
N THR A 531 16.83 21.78 -21.99
CA THR A 531 17.79 21.63 -23.11
C THR A 531 17.24 20.65 -24.15
N PRO A 532 17.29 21.01 -25.45
CA PRO A 532 16.93 20.09 -26.53
C PRO A 532 17.82 18.84 -26.49
N ILE A 533 17.21 17.68 -26.64
CA ILE A 533 17.90 16.40 -26.69
C ILE A 533 17.39 15.56 -27.85
N ARG A 534 18.27 14.74 -28.42
CA ARG A 534 17.89 13.66 -29.32
C ARG A 534 18.12 12.32 -28.65
N ILE A 535 17.20 11.41 -28.87
CA ILE A 535 17.35 10.01 -28.44
C ILE A 535 17.53 9.18 -29.71
N SER A 536 18.64 8.48 -29.80
CA SER A 536 18.91 7.61 -30.94
C SER A 536 17.93 6.43 -31.00
N PRO A 537 17.76 5.76 -32.15
CA PRO A 537 16.96 4.54 -32.24
C PRO A 537 17.44 3.42 -31.32
N THR A 538 18.69 3.44 -30.89
CA THR A 538 19.26 2.55 -29.87
C THR A 538 18.99 3.04 -28.44
N LEU A 539 18.21 4.13 -28.29
CA LEU A 539 17.80 4.74 -27.05
C LEU A 539 18.95 5.28 -26.17
N GLN A 540 20.06 5.62 -26.81
CA GLN A 540 21.12 6.41 -26.21
C GLN A 540 20.90 7.88 -26.57
N ALA A 541 20.91 8.75 -25.58
CA ALA A 541 20.85 10.18 -25.84
C ALA A 541 22.13 10.63 -26.55
N VAL A 542 21.96 11.38 -27.61
CA VAL A 542 23.04 12.08 -28.35
C VAL A 542 22.73 13.56 -28.36
N GLU A 543 23.75 14.38 -28.44
CA GLU A 543 23.57 15.84 -28.58
C GLU A 543 22.69 16.13 -29.80
N GLY A 544 21.70 17.00 -29.60
CA GLY A 544 20.83 17.53 -30.65
C GLY A 544 21.49 18.57 -31.52
#